data_ea94686220862f38794912743274f1eb
#
_entry.id   ea94686220862f38794912743274f1eb
#
_cell.length_a   1.000
_cell.length_b   1.000
_cell.length_c   1.000
_cell.angle_alpha   90.00
_cell.angle_beta   90.00
_cell.angle_gamma   90.00
#
_symmetry.space_group_name_H-M   'P 1'
#
loop_
_entity.id
_entity.type
_entity.pdbx_description
1 polymer ?
#
loop_
_entity_poly.entity_id
_entity_poly.type
_entity_poly.pdbx_seq_one_letter_code
_entity_poly.pdbx_strand_id
1 'polypeptide(L)'
;MQKRLFRLFLWCGIACGAGLVYALFVRVTGFGIPCIFHVITGFDCPSCGVTRMCLSLLRLDFAAAYRYNAAILVLSPLGIAVAARQAWLYVKTGHPKLSKIEMGIISFLIVALLVFGVWRNI
;
A
#
# COMPACT_ATOMS: atom_id res chain seq x y z
N MET A 1 -1.21 -0.56 -27.58
CA MET A 1 -0.26 -0.06 -26.59
C MET A 1 -0.71 1.26 -25.97
N GLN A 2 -1.02 2.26 -26.77
CA GLN A 2 -1.52 3.56 -26.28
C GLN A 2 -2.80 3.47 -25.46
N LYS A 3 -3.76 2.65 -25.89
CA LYS A 3 -5.04 2.46 -25.17
C LYS A 3 -4.83 1.85 -23.78
N ARG A 4 -3.89 0.92 -23.64
CA ARG A 4 -3.58 0.28 -22.35
C ARG A 4 -2.87 1.24 -21.41
N LEU A 5 -1.94 2.01 -21.96
CA LEU A 5 -1.24 3.06 -21.22
C LEU A 5 -2.22 4.11 -20.70
N PHE A 6 -3.11 4.59 -21.57
CA PHE A 6 -4.16 5.54 -21.19
C PHE A 6 -5.06 4.97 -20.09
N ARG A 7 -5.45 3.70 -20.19
CA ARG A 7 -6.28 3.03 -19.19
C ARG A 7 -5.57 2.92 -17.85
N LEU A 8 -4.29 2.58 -17.85
CA LEU A 8 -3.47 2.55 -16.65
C LEU A 8 -3.41 3.92 -15.98
N PHE A 9 -3.09 4.96 -16.74
CA PHE A 9 -3.04 6.33 -16.23
C PHE A 9 -4.39 6.79 -15.68
N LEU A 10 -5.47 6.42 -16.36
CA LEU A 10 -6.82 6.75 -15.92
C LEU A 10 -7.12 6.11 -14.55
N TRP A 11 -6.86 4.80 -14.40
CA TRP A 11 -7.09 4.09 -13.14
C TRP A 11 -6.17 4.59 -12.03
N CYS A 12 -4.90 4.84 -12.34
CA CYS A 12 -3.97 5.42 -11.37
C CYS A 12 -4.42 6.83 -10.93
N GLY A 13 -4.88 7.65 -11.88
CA GLY A 13 -5.41 8.97 -11.59
C GLY A 13 -6.64 8.93 -10.70
N ILE A 14 -7.58 8.02 -10.97
CA ILE A 14 -8.78 7.81 -10.15
C ILE A 14 -8.38 7.36 -8.75
N ALA A 15 -7.48 6.40 -8.63
CA ALA A 15 -7.01 5.89 -7.34
C ALA A 15 -6.30 6.96 -6.53
N CYS A 16 -5.41 7.73 -7.15
CA CYS A 16 -4.71 8.85 -6.50
C CYS A 16 -5.67 9.94 -6.06
N GLY A 17 -6.64 10.30 -6.92
CA GLY A 17 -7.67 11.28 -6.60
C GLY A 17 -8.52 10.86 -5.42
N ALA A 18 -8.98 9.61 -5.41
CA ALA A 18 -9.73 9.04 -4.30
C ALA A 18 -8.92 9.03 -3.01
N GLY A 19 -7.65 8.64 -3.08
CA GLY A 19 -6.74 8.65 -1.93
C GLY A 19 -6.52 10.05 -1.37
N LEU A 20 -6.33 11.04 -2.24
CA LEU A 20 -6.19 12.45 -1.83
C LEU A 20 -7.45 12.98 -1.16
N VAL A 21 -8.61 12.71 -1.72
CA VAL A 21 -9.90 13.11 -1.14
C VAL A 21 -10.07 12.50 0.24
N TYR A 22 -9.80 11.21 0.37
CA TYR A 22 -9.86 10.51 1.65
C TYR A 22 -8.86 11.10 2.67
N ALA A 23 -7.62 11.34 2.25
CA ALA A 23 -6.60 11.94 3.11
C ALA A 23 -7.00 13.33 3.59
N LEU A 24 -7.57 14.15 2.70
CA LEU A 24 -8.08 15.47 3.05
C LEU A 24 -9.23 15.38 4.02
N PHE A 25 -10.18 14.46 3.78
CA PHE A 25 -11.31 14.22 4.68
C PHE A 25 -10.83 13.85 6.10
N VAL A 26 -9.89 12.93 6.21
CA VAL A 26 -9.33 12.52 7.51
C VAL A 26 -8.64 13.70 8.20
N ARG A 27 -7.93 14.52 7.43
CA ARG A 27 -7.20 15.67 7.97
C ARG A 27 -8.14 16.77 8.49
N VAL A 28 -9.24 17.02 7.77
CA VAL A 28 -10.19 18.09 8.12
C VAL A 28 -11.10 17.66 9.27
N THR A 29 -11.62 16.43 9.23
CA THR A 29 -12.59 15.93 10.22
C THR A 29 -11.95 15.24 11.41
N GLY A 30 -10.72 14.74 11.25
CA GLY A 30 -10.06 13.89 12.24
C GLY A 30 -10.62 12.47 12.32
N PHE A 31 -11.64 12.15 11.53
CA PHE A 31 -12.24 10.82 11.48
C PHE A 31 -11.73 10.04 10.29
N GLY A 32 -11.07 8.92 10.55
CA GLY A 32 -10.74 7.94 9.53
C GLY A 32 -11.68 6.74 9.62
N ILE A 33 -11.70 5.92 8.56
CA ILE A 33 -12.41 4.65 8.59
C ILE A 33 -11.73 3.76 9.64
N PRO A 34 -12.44 3.29 10.69
CA PRO A 34 -11.84 2.41 11.68
C PRO A 34 -11.43 1.10 11.03
N CYS A 35 -10.32 0.54 11.47
CA CYS A 35 -9.88 -0.77 11.02
C CYS A 35 -10.87 -1.83 11.55
N ILE A 36 -11.56 -2.51 10.63
CA ILE A 36 -12.57 -3.53 10.97
C ILE A 36 -11.93 -4.65 11.81
N PHE A 37 -10.71 -5.03 11.46
CA PHE A 37 -9.95 -6.05 12.19
C PHE A 37 -9.74 -5.64 13.66
N HIS A 38 -9.35 -4.38 13.89
CA HIS A 38 -9.14 -3.85 15.24
C HIS A 38 -10.46 -3.78 16.03
N VAL A 39 -11.55 -3.35 15.38
CA VAL A 39 -12.87 -3.25 16.01
C VAL A 39 -13.41 -4.62 16.43
N ILE A 40 -13.23 -5.65 15.61
CA ILE A 40 -13.76 -7.00 15.86
C ILE A 40 -12.87 -7.75 16.86
N THR A 41 -11.55 -7.71 16.69
CA THR A 41 -10.62 -8.56 17.47
C THR A 41 -9.92 -7.83 18.60
N GLY A 42 -9.87 -6.49 18.56
CA GLY A 42 -9.09 -5.68 19.48
C GLY A 42 -7.59 -5.68 19.20
N PHE A 43 -7.11 -6.43 18.22
CA PHE A 43 -5.71 -6.48 17.82
C PHE A 43 -5.42 -5.48 16.71
N ASP A 44 -4.17 -4.98 16.68
CA ASP A 44 -3.72 -4.09 15.61
C ASP A 44 -3.46 -4.89 14.33
N CYS A 45 -4.09 -4.44 13.23
CA CYS A 45 -3.84 -4.99 11.91
C CYS A 45 -2.44 -4.61 11.42
N PRO A 46 -1.72 -5.49 10.66
CA PRO A 46 -0.43 -5.12 10.06
C PRO A 46 -0.48 -3.89 9.17
N SER A 47 -1.64 -3.57 8.61
CA SER A 47 -1.84 -2.40 7.76
C SER A 47 -2.38 -1.18 8.53
N CYS A 48 -2.60 -1.28 9.84
CA CYS A 48 -3.04 -0.15 10.65
C CYS A 48 -2.01 0.99 10.63
N GLY A 49 -2.48 2.21 10.48
CA GLY A 49 -1.62 3.39 10.42
C GLY A 49 -1.12 3.74 9.02
N VAL A 50 -1.49 2.98 7.98
CA VAL A 50 -1.07 3.24 6.59
C VAL A 50 -1.49 4.64 6.14
N THR A 51 -2.71 5.07 6.45
CA THR A 51 -3.19 6.41 6.09
C THR A 51 -2.32 7.50 6.73
N ARG A 52 -2.02 7.34 8.01
CA ARG A 52 -1.14 8.28 8.74
C ARG A 52 0.28 8.24 8.21
N MET A 53 0.76 7.04 7.87
CA MET A 53 2.06 6.86 7.22
C MET A 53 2.13 7.62 5.89
N CYS A 54 1.11 7.47 5.04
CA CYS A 54 1.04 8.16 3.76
C CYS A 54 1.01 9.69 3.93
N LEU A 55 0.23 10.19 4.89
CA LEU A 55 0.19 11.62 5.20
C LEU A 55 1.55 12.14 5.67
N SER A 56 2.26 11.35 6.49
CA SER A 56 3.60 11.69 6.95
C SER A 56 4.60 11.71 5.79
N LEU A 57 4.50 10.77 4.87
CA LEU A 57 5.33 10.75 3.65
C LEU A 57 5.09 11.97 2.77
N LEU A 58 3.83 12.41 2.64
CA LEU A 58 3.51 13.63 1.89
C LEU A 58 4.14 14.87 2.52
N ARG A 59 4.36 14.87 3.83
CA ARG A 59 5.06 15.93 4.55
C ARG A 59 6.57 15.75 4.59
N LEU A 60 7.08 14.69 3.93
CA LEU A 60 8.49 14.29 3.95
C LEU A 60 8.99 13.96 5.36
N ASP A 61 8.10 13.51 6.23
CA ASP A 61 8.42 13.09 7.59
C ASP A 61 8.55 11.56 7.65
N PHE A 62 9.71 11.07 7.24
CA PHE A 62 9.98 9.62 7.18
C PHE A 62 10.04 8.99 8.58
N ALA A 63 10.48 9.72 9.58
CA ALA A 63 10.54 9.22 10.94
C ALA A 63 9.16 8.92 11.51
N ALA A 64 8.19 9.84 11.29
CA ALA A 64 6.80 9.61 11.69
C ALA A 64 6.17 8.47 10.89
N ALA A 65 6.42 8.40 9.58
CA ALA A 65 5.94 7.31 8.74
C ALA A 65 6.43 5.95 9.24
N TYR A 66 7.69 5.85 9.61
CA TYR A 66 8.27 4.63 10.18
C TYR A 66 7.59 4.22 11.49
N ARG A 67 7.28 5.19 12.34
CA ARG A 67 6.59 4.92 13.62
C ARG A 67 5.17 4.40 13.42
N TYR A 68 4.48 4.88 12.40
CA TYR A 68 3.11 4.45 12.12
C TYR A 68 3.05 3.04 11.55
N ASN A 69 3.90 2.71 10.60
CA ASN A 69 3.97 1.35 10.06
C ASN A 69 5.34 1.08 9.40
N ALA A 70 6.26 0.59 10.22
CA ALA A 70 7.61 0.30 9.78
C ALA A 70 7.67 -0.80 8.71
N ALA A 71 6.84 -1.85 8.85
CA ALA A 71 6.86 -2.97 7.93
C ALA A 71 6.48 -2.55 6.51
N ILE A 72 5.37 -1.84 6.36
CA ILE A 72 4.91 -1.37 5.05
C ILE A 72 5.90 -0.36 4.46
N LEU A 73 6.45 0.53 5.28
CA LEU A 73 7.43 1.51 4.82
C LEU A 73 8.69 0.83 4.28
N VAL A 74 9.22 -0.16 5.02
CA VAL A 74 10.44 -0.88 4.63
C VAL A 74 10.18 -1.78 3.42
N LEU A 75 9.02 -2.41 3.35
CA LEU A 75 8.67 -3.34 2.27
C LEU A 75 8.11 -2.65 1.03
N SER A 76 7.71 -1.39 1.13
CA SER A 76 7.09 -0.65 0.02
C SER A 76 7.97 -0.53 -1.23
N PRO A 77 9.30 -0.28 -1.15
CA PRO A 77 10.13 -0.24 -2.35
C PRO A 77 10.09 -1.52 -3.15
N LEU A 78 10.10 -2.67 -2.47
CA LEU A 78 10.02 -3.97 -3.12
C LEU A 78 8.66 -4.20 -3.77
N GLY A 79 7.57 -3.85 -3.08
CA GLY A 79 6.22 -3.91 -3.61
C GLY A 79 6.02 -3.00 -4.82
N ILE A 80 6.55 -1.78 -4.75
CA ILE A 80 6.50 -0.82 -5.87
C ILE A 80 7.26 -1.35 -7.08
N ALA A 81 8.42 -1.98 -6.88
CA ALA A 81 9.21 -2.57 -7.96
C ALA A 81 8.43 -3.67 -8.68
N VAL A 82 7.77 -4.55 -7.94
CA VAL A 82 6.92 -5.61 -8.51
C VAL A 82 5.74 -5.01 -9.25
N ALA A 83 5.06 -4.03 -8.66
CA ALA A 83 3.91 -3.36 -9.28
C ALA A 83 4.31 -2.64 -10.57
N ALA A 84 5.45 -1.95 -10.58
CA ALA A 84 5.96 -1.26 -11.76
C ALA A 84 6.27 -2.24 -12.89
N ARG A 85 6.87 -3.38 -12.56
CA ARG A 85 7.15 -4.43 -13.55
C ARG A 85 5.85 -5.01 -14.12
N GLN A 86 4.86 -5.26 -13.29
CA GLN A 86 3.55 -5.77 -13.73
C GLN A 86 2.82 -4.75 -14.62
N ALA A 87 2.88 -3.48 -14.28
CA ALA A 87 2.33 -2.41 -15.09
C ALA A 87 3.00 -2.33 -16.47
N TRP A 88 4.34 -2.45 -16.50
CA TRP A 88 5.10 -2.49 -17.74
C TRP A 88 4.69 -3.67 -18.62
N LEU A 89 4.60 -4.87 -18.06
CA LEU A 89 4.17 -6.07 -18.77
C LEU A 89 2.73 -5.92 -19.30
N TYR A 90 1.85 -5.34 -18.51
CA TYR A 90 0.48 -5.08 -18.94
C TYR A 90 0.43 -4.16 -20.15
N VAL A 91 1.18 -3.07 -20.14
CA VAL A 91 1.24 -2.13 -21.26
C VAL A 91 1.82 -2.80 -22.51
N LYS A 92 2.86 -3.61 -22.34
CA LYS A 92 3.59 -4.23 -23.44
C LYS A 92 2.85 -5.43 -24.04
N THR A 93 2.32 -6.33 -23.23
CA THR A 93 1.72 -7.59 -23.67
C THR A 93 0.21 -7.65 -23.51
N GLY A 94 -0.38 -6.81 -22.68
CA GLY A 94 -1.80 -6.80 -22.35
C GLY A 94 -2.22 -7.76 -21.24
N HIS A 95 -1.31 -8.62 -20.81
CA HIS A 95 -1.59 -9.58 -19.73
C HIS A 95 -0.46 -9.57 -18.73
N PRO A 96 -0.73 -9.19 -17.46
CA PRO A 96 0.27 -9.32 -16.42
C PRO A 96 0.52 -10.80 -16.12
N LYS A 97 1.79 -11.20 -16.11
CA LYS A 97 2.20 -12.56 -15.75
C LYS A 97 3.13 -12.49 -14.55
N LEU A 98 2.80 -13.26 -13.52
CA LEU A 98 3.65 -13.41 -12.35
C LEU A 98 4.71 -14.48 -12.64
N SER A 99 5.98 -14.11 -12.54
CA SER A 99 7.07 -15.09 -12.56
C SER A 99 7.16 -15.82 -11.22
N LYS A 100 7.87 -16.94 -11.21
CA LYS A 100 8.12 -17.69 -9.96
C LYS A 100 8.83 -16.84 -8.91
N ILE A 101 9.73 -15.98 -9.35
CA ILE A 101 10.46 -15.05 -8.48
C ILE A 101 9.49 -14.03 -7.86
N GLU A 102 8.60 -13.47 -8.66
CA GLU A 102 7.59 -12.52 -8.16
C GLU A 102 6.62 -13.16 -7.20
N MET A 103 6.18 -14.39 -7.46
CA MET A 103 5.35 -15.14 -6.53
C MET A 103 6.06 -15.36 -5.20
N GLY A 104 7.35 -15.68 -5.24
CA GLY A 104 8.19 -15.81 -4.05
C GLY A 104 8.30 -14.49 -3.28
N ILE A 105 8.49 -13.38 -3.97
CA ILE A 105 8.55 -12.03 -3.37
C ILE A 105 7.23 -11.69 -2.71
N ILE A 106 6.12 -11.89 -3.39
CA ILE A 106 4.78 -11.61 -2.85
C ILE A 106 4.51 -12.47 -1.62
N SER A 107 4.84 -13.76 -1.68
CA SER A 107 4.69 -14.66 -0.54
C SER A 107 5.54 -14.20 0.65
N PHE A 108 6.77 -13.80 0.40
CA PHE A 108 7.65 -13.24 1.43
C PHE A 108 7.06 -11.98 2.06
N LEU A 109 6.51 -11.07 1.24
CA LEU A 109 5.88 -9.84 1.73
C LEU A 109 4.67 -10.14 2.62
N ILE A 110 3.85 -11.09 2.22
CA ILE A 110 2.67 -11.51 2.99
C ILE A 110 3.11 -12.09 4.34
N VAL A 111 4.06 -13.01 4.33
CA VAL A 111 4.57 -13.64 5.56
C VAL A 111 5.21 -12.60 6.47
N ALA A 112 6.01 -11.69 5.92
CA ALA A 112 6.64 -10.62 6.68
C ALA A 112 5.61 -9.71 7.36
N LEU A 113 4.54 -9.36 6.65
CA LEU A 113 3.45 -8.55 7.22
C LEU A 113 2.69 -9.30 8.31
N LEU A 114 2.45 -10.59 8.14
CA LEU A 114 1.79 -11.41 9.15
C LEU A 114 2.65 -11.52 10.42
N VAL A 115 3.94 -11.80 10.26
CA VAL A 115 4.89 -11.85 11.39
C VAL A 115 4.95 -10.50 12.10
N PHE A 116 5.02 -9.42 11.36
CA PHE A 116 5.00 -8.07 11.92
C PHE A 116 3.71 -7.79 12.69
N GLY A 117 2.57 -8.21 12.15
CA GLY A 117 1.27 -8.08 12.82
C GLY A 117 1.23 -8.82 14.15
N VAL A 118 1.73 -10.05 14.18
CA VAL A 118 1.85 -10.84 15.42
C VAL A 118 2.80 -10.16 16.41
N TRP A 119 3.98 -9.76 15.94
CA TRP A 119 4.97 -9.07 16.78
C TRP A 119 4.43 -7.77 17.38
N ARG A 120 3.67 -7.02 16.61
CA ARG A 120 3.08 -5.76 17.04
C ARG A 120 2.05 -5.95 18.16
N ASN A 121 1.38 -7.11 18.21
CA ASN A 121 0.35 -7.44 19.20
C ASN A 121 0.86 -8.19 20.43
N ILE A 122 2.15 -8.53 20.44
CA ILE A 122 2.80 -9.12 21.60
C ILE A 122 3.38 -7.98 22.47
#